data_101ab311620dfa561b0499c96fb3d1ff
#
_entry.id   101ab311620dfa561b0499c96fb3d1ff
#
_cell.length_a   1.000
_cell.length_b   1.000
_cell.length_c   1.000
_cell.angle_alpha   90.00
_cell.angle_beta   90.00
_cell.angle_gamma   90.00
#
_symmetry.space_group_name_H-M   'P 1'
#
loop_
_entity.id
_entity.type
_entity.pdbx_description
1 polymer ?
#
loop_
_entity_poly.entity_id
_entity_poly.type
_entity_poly.pdbx_seq_one_letter_code
_entity_poly.pdbx_strand_id
1 'polypeptide(L)'
;MKRNMIMAAIVFMLLAVPSTMAQNKVEKGFKSLFDGKTFNGWKMANENQDSWSIKEGAIVANGPRAHIYYVGDEKPFVDFELKVDAMTGPVSNGGIYIHTQYQEIGWPKNGYEIQVNQTHGDWKKSGSIYDVANVKDVVVKDNEWYTYTITVKGKRITVKLNDTVVNDWTEEPDRQPGKDFTRILSKGTIAFQAHDPKSVVRYKNIRIKRL
;
A
#
# COMPACT_ATOMS: atom_id res chain seq x y z
N MET A 1 -17.45 -13.25 -73.57
CA MET A 1 -18.11 -12.74 -72.33
C MET A 1 -17.06 -12.67 -71.22
N LYS A 2 -16.55 -11.46 -70.87
CA LYS A 2 -15.56 -11.23 -69.77
C LYS A 2 -16.34 -10.76 -68.55
N ARG A 3 -16.34 -11.57 -67.48
CA ARG A 3 -16.92 -11.19 -66.17
C ARG A 3 -15.88 -10.38 -65.39
N ASN A 4 -16.16 -9.10 -65.17
CA ASN A 4 -15.40 -8.24 -64.26
C ASN A 4 -15.83 -8.59 -62.81
N MET A 5 -14.86 -9.10 -62.00
CA MET A 5 -14.99 -9.23 -60.55
C MET A 5 -14.55 -7.92 -59.90
N ILE A 6 -15.49 -7.22 -59.30
CA ILE A 6 -15.22 -6.04 -58.47
C ILE A 6 -14.89 -6.56 -57.06
N MET A 7 -13.63 -6.41 -56.67
CA MET A 7 -13.19 -6.66 -55.29
C MET A 7 -13.49 -5.42 -54.43
N ALA A 8 -14.45 -5.54 -53.55
CA ALA A 8 -14.74 -4.48 -52.53
C ALA A 8 -13.72 -4.63 -51.38
N ALA A 9 -12.86 -3.65 -51.23
CA ALA A 9 -11.95 -3.56 -50.09
C ALA A 9 -12.72 -2.97 -48.88
N ILE A 10 -12.95 -3.79 -47.86
CA ILE A 10 -13.49 -3.32 -46.58
C ILE A 10 -12.34 -2.73 -45.78
N VAL A 11 -12.32 -1.39 -45.63
CA VAL A 11 -11.39 -0.68 -44.75
C VAL A 11 -11.96 -0.75 -43.32
N PHE A 12 -11.33 -1.55 -42.46
CA PHE A 12 -11.59 -1.55 -41.03
C PHE A 12 -10.94 -0.29 -40.41
N MET A 13 -11.76 0.71 -40.12
CA MET A 13 -11.35 1.90 -39.36
C MET A 13 -11.31 1.53 -37.87
N LEU A 14 -10.13 1.24 -37.31
CA LEU A 14 -9.91 1.09 -35.89
C LEU A 14 -10.10 2.46 -35.21
N LEU A 15 -11.25 2.67 -34.61
CA LEU A 15 -11.50 3.79 -33.71
C LEU A 15 -10.68 3.56 -32.43
N ALA A 16 -9.56 4.25 -32.30
CA ALA A 16 -8.83 4.36 -31.06
C ALA A 16 -9.69 5.15 -30.06
N VAL A 17 -10.33 4.46 -29.13
CA VAL A 17 -11.02 5.10 -27.99
C VAL A 17 -9.94 5.65 -27.07
N PRO A 18 -9.85 6.97 -26.86
CA PRO A 18 -8.91 7.48 -25.86
C PRO A 18 -9.33 6.99 -24.48
N SER A 19 -8.49 6.16 -23.84
CA SER A 19 -8.62 5.85 -22.42
C SER A 19 -8.40 7.13 -21.63
N THR A 20 -9.46 7.86 -21.36
CA THR A 20 -9.44 8.93 -20.36
C THR A 20 -9.18 8.27 -19.01
N MET A 21 -7.95 8.37 -18.51
CA MET A 21 -7.62 8.10 -17.11
C MET A 21 -8.49 9.06 -16.28
N ALA A 22 -9.61 8.57 -15.77
CA ALA A 22 -10.43 9.31 -14.82
C ALA A 22 -9.54 9.62 -13.62
N GLN A 23 -9.19 10.89 -13.46
CA GLN A 23 -8.50 11.37 -12.27
C GLN A 23 -9.46 11.15 -11.10
N ASN A 24 -9.24 10.11 -10.31
CA ASN A 24 -10.10 9.76 -9.17
C ASN A 24 -10.18 11.00 -8.25
N LYS A 25 -11.36 11.61 -8.20
CA LYS A 25 -11.62 12.73 -7.30
C LYS A 25 -11.40 12.23 -5.88
N VAL A 26 -10.42 12.81 -5.19
CA VAL A 26 -10.10 12.44 -3.81
C VAL A 26 -11.35 12.59 -2.95
N GLU A 27 -11.68 11.58 -2.15
CA GLU A 27 -12.83 11.57 -1.24
C GLU A 27 -12.80 12.81 -0.32
N LYS A 28 -13.99 13.36 0.00
CA LYS A 28 -14.11 14.55 0.86
C LYS A 28 -13.38 14.36 2.20
N GLY A 29 -12.49 15.27 2.53
CA GLY A 29 -11.69 15.28 3.75
C GLY A 29 -10.39 14.46 3.68
N PHE A 30 -10.17 13.70 2.61
CA PHE A 30 -8.89 13.03 2.39
C PHE A 30 -7.90 13.94 1.65
N LYS A 31 -6.63 13.81 2.00
CA LYS A 31 -5.47 14.35 1.28
C LYS A 31 -4.79 13.20 0.53
N SER A 32 -4.50 13.38 -0.74
CA SER A 32 -3.65 12.45 -1.49
C SER A 32 -2.21 12.55 -1.00
N LEU A 33 -1.55 11.42 -0.79
CA LEU A 33 -0.14 11.33 -0.40
C LEU A 33 0.75 10.94 -1.58
N PHE A 34 0.17 10.60 -2.74
CA PHE A 34 0.91 10.17 -3.92
C PHE A 34 0.22 10.70 -5.19
N ASP A 35 1.00 11.26 -6.09
CA ASP A 35 0.53 11.87 -7.33
C ASP A 35 0.42 10.88 -8.52
N GLY A 36 0.84 9.62 -8.32
CA GLY A 36 0.88 8.58 -9.35
C GLY A 36 2.07 8.70 -10.31
N LYS A 37 2.97 9.64 -10.13
CA LYS A 37 4.03 9.97 -11.10
C LYS A 37 5.42 10.14 -10.49
N THR A 38 5.51 10.66 -9.27
CA THR A 38 6.78 11.02 -8.63
C THR A 38 6.83 10.53 -7.18
N PHE A 39 8.03 10.44 -6.62
CA PHE A 39 8.24 10.23 -5.20
C PHE A 39 8.20 11.53 -4.38
N ASN A 40 7.62 12.61 -4.90
CA ASN A 40 7.47 13.84 -4.14
C ASN A 40 6.71 13.58 -2.82
N GLY A 41 7.29 14.04 -1.71
CA GLY A 41 6.75 13.77 -0.37
C GLY A 41 7.11 12.37 0.19
N TRP A 42 7.90 11.59 -0.53
CA TRP A 42 8.39 10.29 -0.09
C TRP A 42 9.91 10.25 -0.02
N LYS A 43 10.48 9.64 1.00
CA LYS A 43 11.92 9.48 1.20
C LYS A 43 12.26 8.02 1.40
N MET A 44 13.14 7.50 0.55
CA MET A 44 13.65 6.14 0.66
C MET A 44 14.67 6.05 1.81
N ALA A 45 14.72 4.89 2.48
CA ALA A 45 15.83 4.52 3.33
C ALA A 45 17.15 4.46 2.52
N ASN A 46 18.29 4.46 3.20
CA ASN A 46 19.60 4.43 2.53
C ASN A 46 20.02 3.00 2.13
N GLU A 47 19.10 2.04 2.10
CA GLU A 47 19.37 0.67 1.68
C GLU A 47 18.47 0.26 0.51
N ASN A 48 19.06 -0.42 -0.47
CA ASN A 48 18.36 -1.06 -1.60
C ASN A 48 17.32 -0.15 -2.29
N GLN A 49 17.65 1.11 -2.55
CA GLN A 49 16.71 2.09 -3.12
C GLN A 49 16.15 1.65 -4.48
N ASP A 50 16.89 0.84 -5.24
CA ASP A 50 16.45 0.26 -6.51
C ASP A 50 15.27 -0.73 -6.36
N SER A 51 14.92 -1.12 -5.11
CA SER A 51 13.70 -1.88 -4.83
C SER A 51 12.42 -1.07 -5.07
N TRP A 52 12.54 0.25 -5.30
CA TRP A 52 11.41 1.14 -5.51
C TRP A 52 11.36 1.68 -6.94
N SER A 53 10.20 1.62 -7.54
CA SER A 53 9.93 2.24 -8.84
C SER A 53 8.49 2.74 -8.89
N ILE A 54 8.18 3.54 -9.92
CA ILE A 54 6.80 3.93 -10.23
C ILE A 54 6.46 3.34 -11.60
N LYS A 55 5.39 2.54 -11.66
CA LYS A 55 4.90 1.95 -12.89
C LYS A 55 3.37 2.02 -12.92
N GLU A 56 2.79 2.44 -14.02
CA GLU A 56 1.34 2.47 -14.23
C GLU A 56 0.57 3.21 -13.12
N GLY A 57 1.13 4.33 -12.63
CA GLY A 57 0.51 5.15 -11.59
C GLY A 57 0.57 4.54 -10.18
N ALA A 58 1.43 3.54 -9.95
CA ALA A 58 1.62 2.88 -8.67
C ALA A 58 3.08 2.93 -8.22
N ILE A 59 3.32 3.06 -6.91
CA ILE A 59 4.59 2.73 -6.28
C ILE A 59 4.73 1.21 -6.31
N VAL A 60 5.85 0.71 -6.83
CA VAL A 60 6.16 -0.72 -6.91
C VAL A 60 7.32 -1.03 -5.99
N ALA A 61 7.10 -1.94 -5.05
CA ALA A 61 8.10 -2.57 -4.21
C ALA A 61 8.50 -3.91 -4.84
N ASN A 62 9.75 -4.03 -5.32
CA ASN A 62 10.27 -5.27 -5.89
C ASN A 62 11.80 -5.27 -5.80
N GLY A 63 12.35 -6.01 -4.86
CA GLY A 63 13.77 -6.09 -4.60
C GLY A 63 14.09 -6.50 -3.16
N PRO A 64 15.36 -6.47 -2.76
CA PRO A 64 15.76 -6.71 -1.38
C PRO A 64 15.07 -5.77 -0.39
N ARG A 65 15.14 -6.12 0.90
CA ARG A 65 14.55 -5.30 1.96
C ARG A 65 14.87 -3.82 1.81
N ALA A 66 13.84 -3.00 1.72
CA ALA A 66 13.94 -1.54 1.68
C ALA A 66 12.65 -0.92 2.22
N HIS A 67 12.74 0.34 2.66
CA HIS A 67 11.58 1.09 3.14
C HIS A 67 11.51 2.46 2.48
N ILE A 68 10.28 2.94 2.24
CA ILE A 68 10.01 4.30 1.77
C ILE A 68 9.02 4.96 2.72
N TYR A 69 9.34 6.17 3.16
CA TYR A 69 8.61 6.90 4.21
C TYR A 69 7.94 8.13 3.63
N TYR A 70 6.69 8.37 4.02
CA TYR A 70 6.05 9.65 3.71
C TYR A 70 6.63 10.75 4.60
N VAL A 71 7.13 11.80 3.98
CA VAL A 71 7.74 12.97 4.65
C VAL A 71 7.12 14.29 4.18
N GLY A 72 6.03 14.24 3.42
CA GLY A 72 5.38 15.41 2.81
C GLY A 72 4.47 16.20 3.75
N ASP A 73 4.42 15.87 5.04
CA ASP A 73 3.67 16.60 6.07
C ASP A 73 4.60 17.02 7.21
N GLU A 74 4.51 18.28 7.64
CA GLU A 74 5.27 18.79 8.81
C GLU A 74 4.74 18.22 10.13
N LYS A 75 3.43 17.98 10.21
CA LYS A 75 2.78 17.46 11.41
C LYS A 75 2.64 15.94 11.33
N PRO A 76 3.09 15.18 12.34
CA PRO A 76 2.89 13.75 12.39
C PRO A 76 1.39 13.39 12.43
N PHE A 77 1.07 12.19 11.97
CA PHE A 77 -0.27 11.63 12.11
C PHE A 77 -0.45 11.08 13.53
N VAL A 78 -1.64 11.29 14.11
CA VAL A 78 -2.06 10.75 15.41
C VAL A 78 -3.31 9.90 15.16
N ASP A 79 -4.48 10.52 15.11
CA ASP A 79 -5.72 9.85 14.72
C ASP A 79 -5.98 10.09 13.23
N PHE A 80 -6.24 9.04 12.49
CA PHE A 80 -6.42 9.13 11.03
C PHE A 80 -7.17 7.94 10.44
N GLU A 81 -7.65 8.12 9.24
CA GLU A 81 -8.05 7.06 8.31
C GLU A 81 -7.15 7.10 7.10
N LEU A 82 -6.37 6.04 6.88
CA LEU A 82 -5.50 5.85 5.72
C LEU A 82 -6.17 4.86 4.77
N LYS A 83 -6.27 5.22 3.49
CA LYS A 83 -6.69 4.32 2.43
C LYS A 83 -5.55 4.12 1.43
N VAL A 84 -5.28 2.87 1.08
CA VAL A 84 -4.24 2.47 0.15
C VAL A 84 -4.79 1.36 -0.74
N ASP A 85 -4.80 1.57 -2.03
CA ASP A 85 -5.05 0.48 -2.96
C ASP A 85 -3.75 -0.31 -3.13
N ALA A 86 -3.80 -1.61 -2.84
CA ALA A 86 -2.66 -2.52 -2.94
C ALA A 86 -2.94 -3.67 -3.90
N MET A 87 -1.88 -4.21 -4.49
CA MET A 87 -1.91 -5.45 -5.27
C MET A 87 -0.61 -6.20 -5.04
N THR A 88 -0.70 -7.46 -4.68
CA THR A 88 0.44 -8.37 -4.54
C THR A 88 0.56 -9.27 -5.77
N GLY A 89 1.77 -9.58 -6.16
CA GLY A 89 2.04 -10.76 -6.99
C GLY A 89 1.98 -12.04 -6.14
N PRO A 90 1.98 -13.24 -6.76
CA PRO A 90 2.06 -14.51 -6.04
C PRO A 90 3.31 -14.56 -5.15
N VAL A 91 3.20 -15.20 -3.98
CA VAL A 91 4.23 -15.38 -2.95
C VAL A 91 4.91 -14.10 -2.50
N SER A 92 4.21 -12.96 -2.59
CA SER A 92 4.73 -11.66 -2.21
C SER A 92 4.43 -11.31 -0.75
N ASN A 93 5.39 -10.60 -0.16
CA ASN A 93 5.33 -10.04 1.19
C ASN A 93 5.67 -8.55 1.14
N GLY A 94 4.99 -7.76 1.94
CA GLY A 94 5.19 -6.34 2.12
C GLY A 94 4.50 -5.85 3.39
N GLY A 95 4.59 -4.55 3.66
CA GLY A 95 4.01 -3.96 4.86
C GLY A 95 3.62 -2.51 4.66
N ILE A 96 2.61 -2.09 5.41
CA ILE A 96 2.20 -0.70 5.57
C ILE A 96 2.47 -0.33 7.03
N TYR A 97 3.46 0.52 7.28
CA TYR A 97 3.78 0.99 8.63
C TYR A 97 2.99 2.23 8.97
N ILE A 98 2.50 2.30 10.20
CA ILE A 98 1.78 3.42 10.78
C ILE A 98 2.45 3.89 12.07
N HIS A 99 2.37 5.19 12.40
CA HIS A 99 3.05 5.83 13.53
C HIS A 99 4.56 5.56 13.56
N THR A 100 5.16 5.31 12.37
CA THR A 100 6.60 5.13 12.25
C THR A 100 7.33 6.47 12.11
N GLN A 101 8.65 6.41 12.05
CA GLN A 101 9.54 7.55 11.82
C GLN A 101 10.55 7.18 10.75
N TYR A 102 11.05 8.18 10.00
CA TYR A 102 12.12 7.94 9.04
C TYR A 102 13.31 7.27 9.72
N GLN A 103 13.78 6.21 9.09
CA GLN A 103 14.93 5.43 9.52
C GLN A 103 15.79 5.12 8.29
N GLU A 104 17.12 5.26 8.42
CA GLU A 104 18.03 5.14 7.29
C GLU A 104 18.24 3.70 6.84
N ILE A 105 18.24 2.76 7.77
CA ILE A 105 18.52 1.34 7.51
C ILE A 105 17.68 0.44 8.43
N GLY A 106 17.46 -0.80 8.01
CA GLY A 106 16.81 -1.85 8.81
C GLY A 106 15.29 -1.73 8.84
N TRP A 107 14.68 -2.60 9.62
CA TRP A 107 13.23 -2.63 9.82
C TRP A 107 12.78 -1.41 10.63
N PRO A 108 11.67 -0.73 10.27
CA PRO A 108 11.14 0.38 11.04
C PRO A 108 10.86 -0.03 12.50
N LYS A 109 11.47 0.69 13.44
CA LYS A 109 11.40 0.33 14.87
C LYS A 109 10.17 0.88 15.58
N ASN A 110 9.59 1.97 15.06
CA ASN A 110 8.49 2.66 15.71
C ASN A 110 7.15 2.33 15.07
N GLY A 111 6.08 2.36 15.88
CA GLY A 111 4.71 2.14 15.45
C GLY A 111 4.39 0.68 15.17
N TYR A 112 3.50 0.45 14.23
CA TYR A 112 3.01 -0.88 13.86
C TYR A 112 3.13 -1.13 12.37
N GLU A 113 3.37 -2.39 12.03
CA GLU A 113 3.27 -2.90 10.67
C GLU A 113 1.89 -3.54 10.45
N ILE A 114 1.21 -3.12 9.41
CA ILE A 114 0.03 -3.79 8.87
C ILE A 114 0.49 -4.63 7.67
N GLN A 115 0.37 -5.94 7.81
CA GLN A 115 0.90 -6.91 6.86
C GLN A 115 0.22 -6.85 5.50
N VAL A 116 1.00 -7.07 4.44
CA VAL A 116 0.55 -7.19 3.05
C VAL A 116 1.06 -8.53 2.49
N ASN A 117 0.27 -9.58 2.60
CA ASN A 117 0.64 -10.94 2.26
C ASN A 117 -0.59 -11.83 2.05
N GLN A 118 -0.75 -12.43 0.89
CA GLN A 118 -1.79 -13.44 0.63
C GLN A 118 -1.21 -14.84 0.58
N THR A 119 -0.21 -15.06 -0.27
CA THR A 119 0.30 -16.41 -0.58
C THR A 119 1.76 -16.63 -0.19
N HIS A 120 2.45 -15.62 0.36
CA HIS A 120 3.81 -15.80 0.90
C HIS A 120 3.83 -16.84 2.03
N GLY A 121 4.97 -17.47 2.26
CA GLY A 121 5.14 -18.53 3.26
C GLY A 121 4.93 -18.09 4.72
N ASP A 122 5.02 -16.81 5.04
CA ASP A 122 4.61 -16.31 6.36
C ASP A 122 3.09 -16.52 6.54
N TRP A 123 2.69 -17.13 7.64
CA TRP A 123 1.29 -17.43 7.95
C TRP A 123 0.46 -16.20 8.33
N LYS A 124 1.10 -15.09 8.68
CA LYS A 124 0.46 -13.83 9.01
C LYS A 124 0.02 -13.15 7.73
N LYS A 125 -1.29 -13.08 7.51
CA LYS A 125 -1.87 -12.62 6.26
C LYS A 125 -2.22 -11.12 6.29
N SER A 126 -2.59 -10.59 5.13
CA SER A 126 -2.97 -9.19 4.95
C SER A 126 -3.97 -8.72 5.99
N GLY A 127 -3.69 -7.57 6.57
CA GLY A 127 -4.47 -6.98 7.66
C GLY A 127 -4.03 -7.40 9.06
N SER A 128 -3.05 -8.32 9.21
CA SER A 128 -2.40 -8.56 10.50
C SER A 128 -1.77 -7.26 11.02
N ILE A 129 -1.94 -6.97 12.30
CA ILE A 129 -1.03 -6.09 13.04
C ILE A 129 0.12 -7.00 13.46
N TYR A 130 1.24 -6.91 12.73
CA TYR A 130 2.31 -7.92 12.72
C TYR A 130 2.85 -8.23 14.12
N ASP A 131 2.84 -9.52 14.51
CA ASP A 131 3.23 -10.03 15.84
C ASP A 131 2.44 -9.44 17.02
N VAL A 132 1.26 -8.88 16.76
CA VAL A 132 0.40 -8.30 17.80
C VAL A 132 -1.00 -8.88 17.71
N ALA A 133 -1.69 -8.63 16.59
CA ALA A 133 -3.00 -9.21 16.30
C ALA A 133 -2.98 -9.77 14.87
N ASN A 134 -2.65 -11.06 14.77
CA ASN A 134 -2.41 -11.69 13.49
C ASN A 134 -3.70 -12.28 12.89
N VAL A 135 -3.83 -12.12 11.57
CA VAL A 135 -4.88 -12.69 10.73
C VAL A 135 -4.33 -13.90 9.99
N LYS A 136 -5.10 -14.98 9.90
CA LYS A 136 -4.75 -16.20 9.16
C LYS A 136 -5.50 -16.34 7.85
N ASP A 137 -6.71 -15.77 7.80
CA ASP A 137 -7.62 -15.93 6.67
C ASP A 137 -7.27 -14.92 5.57
N VAL A 138 -7.33 -15.39 4.33
CA VAL A 138 -7.10 -14.58 3.13
C VAL A 138 -8.45 -14.23 2.51
N VAL A 139 -8.78 -12.94 2.48
CA VAL A 139 -10.06 -12.43 1.94
C VAL A 139 -9.90 -11.67 0.62
N VAL A 140 -8.67 -11.52 0.14
CA VAL A 140 -8.31 -10.86 -1.13
C VAL A 140 -7.32 -11.74 -1.89
N LYS A 141 -7.13 -11.49 -3.20
CA LYS A 141 -6.32 -12.35 -4.08
C LYS A 141 -5.10 -11.62 -4.62
N ASP A 142 -4.06 -12.39 -4.94
CA ASP A 142 -2.93 -11.90 -5.72
C ASP A 142 -3.38 -11.47 -7.12
N ASN A 143 -2.67 -10.50 -7.71
CA ASN A 143 -2.91 -9.90 -9.01
C ASN A 143 -4.28 -9.17 -9.14
N GLU A 144 -4.99 -8.94 -8.04
CA GLU A 144 -6.19 -8.12 -7.98
C GLU A 144 -5.93 -6.88 -7.11
N TRP A 145 -6.50 -5.73 -7.52
CA TRP A 145 -6.47 -4.52 -6.70
C TRP A 145 -7.51 -4.62 -5.57
N TYR A 146 -7.08 -4.30 -4.36
CA TYR A 146 -7.95 -4.21 -3.20
C TYR A 146 -7.54 -3.02 -2.34
N THR A 147 -8.48 -2.48 -1.58
CA THR A 147 -8.24 -1.28 -0.76
C THR A 147 -8.05 -1.67 0.70
N TYR A 148 -6.90 -1.28 1.26
CA TYR A 148 -6.75 -1.15 2.71
C TYR A 148 -7.48 0.10 3.19
N THR A 149 -8.29 -0.02 4.24
CA THR A 149 -8.72 1.10 5.07
C THR A 149 -8.22 0.84 6.49
N ILE A 150 -7.24 1.64 6.91
CA ILE A 150 -6.60 1.55 8.23
C ILE A 150 -7.04 2.76 9.02
N THR A 151 -7.84 2.53 10.07
CA THR A 151 -8.30 3.59 10.97
C THR A 151 -7.57 3.49 12.30
N VAL A 152 -6.91 4.57 12.69
CA VAL A 152 -6.33 4.73 14.03
C VAL A 152 -7.09 5.81 14.74
N LYS A 153 -7.67 5.48 15.90
CA LYS A 153 -8.38 6.44 16.75
C LYS A 153 -8.11 6.14 18.23
N GLY A 154 -7.38 7.03 18.88
CA GLY A 154 -6.88 6.80 20.25
C GLY A 154 -5.99 5.56 20.28
N LYS A 155 -6.40 4.55 21.04
CA LYS A 155 -5.68 3.28 21.19
C LYS A 155 -6.17 2.14 20.25
N ARG A 156 -7.12 2.43 19.35
CA ARG A 156 -7.73 1.42 18.49
C ARG A 156 -7.20 1.48 17.07
N ILE A 157 -6.88 0.31 16.52
CA ILE A 157 -6.57 0.09 15.10
C ILE A 157 -7.65 -0.80 14.51
N THR A 158 -8.33 -0.32 13.46
CA THR A 158 -9.24 -1.14 12.65
C THR A 158 -8.67 -1.26 11.25
N VAL A 159 -8.61 -2.47 10.71
CA VAL A 159 -8.15 -2.73 9.35
C VAL A 159 -9.27 -3.38 8.55
N LYS A 160 -9.60 -2.79 7.41
CA LYS A 160 -10.48 -3.39 6.40
C LYS A 160 -9.68 -3.70 5.14
N LEU A 161 -10.06 -4.79 4.49
CA LEU A 161 -9.69 -5.11 3.11
C LEU A 161 -10.98 -5.05 2.27
N ASN A 162 -11.05 -4.11 1.37
CA ASN A 162 -12.30 -3.67 0.75
C ASN A 162 -13.34 -3.33 1.84
N ASP A 163 -14.49 -3.97 1.86
CA ASP A 163 -15.54 -3.74 2.86
C ASP A 163 -15.46 -4.66 4.08
N THR A 164 -14.55 -5.64 4.07
CA THR A 164 -14.42 -6.64 5.13
C THR A 164 -13.50 -6.16 6.24
N VAL A 165 -13.98 -6.07 7.47
CA VAL A 165 -13.13 -5.86 8.66
C VAL A 165 -12.35 -7.15 8.93
N VAL A 166 -11.03 -7.10 8.81
CA VAL A 166 -10.13 -8.25 9.04
C VAL A 166 -9.41 -8.16 10.37
N ASN A 167 -9.30 -6.96 10.93
CA ASN A 167 -8.70 -6.74 12.23
C ASN A 167 -9.37 -5.56 12.95
N ASP A 168 -9.58 -5.71 14.24
CA ASP A 168 -10.12 -4.67 15.12
C ASP A 168 -9.52 -4.87 16.50
N TRP A 169 -8.49 -4.10 16.78
CA TRP A 169 -7.65 -4.29 17.96
C TRP A 169 -7.48 -2.98 18.72
N THR A 170 -7.47 -3.09 20.06
CA THR A 170 -7.22 -1.96 20.94
C THR A 170 -5.94 -2.22 21.76
N GLU A 171 -5.01 -1.26 21.71
CA GLU A 171 -3.78 -1.29 22.48
C GLU A 171 -4.08 -1.17 23.97
N GLU A 172 -3.51 -2.08 24.77
CA GLU A 172 -3.64 -2.05 26.21
C GLU A 172 -3.13 -0.72 26.79
N PRO A 173 -3.83 -0.15 27.79
CA PRO A 173 -3.49 1.17 28.34
C PRO A 173 -2.05 1.27 28.87
N ASP A 174 -1.54 0.19 29.44
CA ASP A 174 -0.23 0.06 30.09
C ASP A 174 0.82 -0.64 29.22
N ARG A 175 0.54 -0.83 27.90
CA ARG A 175 1.48 -1.47 26.97
C ARG A 175 2.82 -0.76 26.99
N GLN A 176 3.88 -1.52 27.29
CA GLN A 176 5.25 -1.03 27.28
C GLN A 176 5.89 -1.21 25.90
N PRO A 177 6.76 -0.28 25.46
CA PRO A 177 7.48 -0.44 24.21
C PRO A 177 8.39 -1.68 24.24
N GLY A 178 8.38 -2.43 23.16
CA GLY A 178 9.31 -3.55 22.98
C GLY A 178 10.75 -3.06 22.82
N LYS A 179 11.71 -3.95 23.08
CA LYS A 179 13.15 -3.63 23.03
C LYS A 179 13.60 -3.33 21.61
N ASP A 180 13.23 -4.15 20.63
CA ASP A 180 13.68 -4.05 19.23
C ASP A 180 12.68 -3.27 18.37
N PHE A 181 11.40 -3.44 18.64
CA PHE A 181 10.29 -2.75 17.99
C PHE A 181 9.35 -2.21 19.05
N THR A 182 9.04 -0.92 18.98
CA THR A 182 8.23 -0.28 20.04
C THR A 182 6.83 -0.85 20.08
N ARG A 183 6.17 -1.01 18.93
CA ARG A 183 4.79 -1.49 18.82
C ARG A 183 3.87 -0.76 19.80
N ILE A 184 3.92 0.57 19.73
CA ILE A 184 3.14 1.51 20.54
C ILE A 184 2.46 2.52 19.63
N LEU A 185 1.16 2.76 19.87
CA LEU A 185 0.45 3.87 19.25
C LEU A 185 0.87 5.19 19.91
N SER A 186 1.33 6.11 19.07
CA SER A 186 1.71 7.46 19.53
C SER A 186 1.42 8.50 18.44
N LYS A 187 2.41 8.86 17.68
CA LYS A 187 2.36 9.73 16.51
C LYS A 187 3.51 9.41 15.56
N GLY A 188 3.32 9.64 14.29
CA GLY A 188 4.40 9.38 13.33
C GLY A 188 3.94 9.56 11.90
N THR A 189 4.65 8.91 11.00
CA THR A 189 4.33 8.90 9.58
C THR A 189 3.93 7.50 9.10
N ILE A 190 3.80 7.37 7.79
CA ILE A 190 3.47 6.15 7.06
C ILE A 190 4.73 5.69 6.33
N ALA A 191 4.94 4.38 6.24
CA ALA A 191 5.97 3.81 5.37
C ALA A 191 5.46 2.55 4.67
N PHE A 192 6.12 2.21 3.56
CA PHE A 192 5.93 0.94 2.86
C PHE A 192 7.21 0.12 2.87
N GLN A 193 7.03 -1.19 2.73
CA GLN A 193 8.10 -2.18 2.74
C GLN A 193 8.23 -2.87 1.39
N ALA A 194 9.46 -2.96 0.88
CA ALA A 194 9.91 -4.01 -0.01
C ALA A 194 10.56 -5.09 0.86
N HIS A 195 10.11 -6.34 0.75
CA HIS A 195 10.50 -7.39 1.70
C HIS A 195 11.68 -8.23 1.20
N ASP A 196 11.58 -8.76 0.00
CA ASP A 196 12.58 -9.65 -0.60
C ASP A 196 12.50 -9.62 -2.14
N PRO A 197 13.53 -10.13 -2.87
CA PRO A 197 13.59 -10.06 -4.33
C PRO A 197 12.47 -10.80 -5.08
N LYS A 198 11.76 -11.73 -4.44
CA LYS A 198 10.65 -12.47 -5.06
C LYS A 198 9.31 -11.75 -4.88
N SER A 199 9.24 -10.85 -3.91
CA SER A 199 8.04 -10.10 -3.60
C SER A 199 7.82 -8.96 -4.57
N VAL A 200 6.60 -8.84 -5.09
CA VAL A 200 6.13 -7.71 -5.90
C VAL A 200 4.85 -7.17 -5.28
N VAL A 201 4.93 -5.97 -4.71
CA VAL A 201 3.77 -5.29 -4.14
C VAL A 201 3.61 -3.93 -4.81
N ARG A 202 2.39 -3.57 -5.15
CA ARG A 202 2.05 -2.30 -5.79
C ARG A 202 1.10 -1.51 -4.91
N TYR A 203 1.31 -0.20 -4.81
CA TYR A 203 0.51 0.72 -4.00
C TYR A 203 0.11 1.93 -4.85
N LYS A 204 -1.17 2.30 -4.84
CA LYS A 204 -1.69 3.52 -5.50
C LYS A 204 -2.85 4.12 -4.70
N ASN A 205 -3.37 5.25 -5.18
CA ASN A 205 -4.50 5.95 -4.54
C ASN A 205 -4.31 6.11 -3.02
N ILE A 206 -3.07 6.43 -2.63
CA ILE A 206 -2.67 6.57 -1.22
C ILE A 206 -3.23 7.88 -0.71
N ARG A 207 -4.14 7.83 0.24
CA ARG A 207 -4.84 9.00 0.76
C ARG A 207 -5.13 8.88 2.25
N ILE A 208 -5.06 10.00 2.95
CA ILE A 208 -5.23 10.04 4.40
C ILE A 208 -6.18 11.17 4.82
N LYS A 209 -6.95 10.92 5.87
CA LYS A 209 -7.82 11.89 6.53
C LYS A 209 -7.46 11.90 8.01
N ARG A 210 -7.12 13.07 8.56
CA ARG A 210 -6.97 13.27 10.01
C ARG A 210 -8.34 13.24 10.68
N LEU A 211 -8.46 12.60 11.83
CA LEU A 211 -9.70 12.44 12.60
C LEU A 211 -9.72 13.36 13.81
#